data_76f506629b43bff76bc3232144709f03
#
_entry.id   76f506629b43bff76bc3232144709f03
#
_cell.length_a   1.000
_cell.length_b   1.000
_cell.length_c   1.000
_cell.angle_alpha   90.00
_cell.angle_beta   90.00
_cell.angle_gamma   90.00
#
_symmetry.space_group_name_H-M   'P 1'
#
loop_
_entity.id
_entity.type
_entity.pdbx_description
1 polymer ?
#
loop_
_entity_poly.entity_id
_entity_poly.type
_entity_poly.pdbx_seq_one_letter_code
_entity_poly.pdbx_strand_id
1 'polypeptide(L)'
;MRRIMLLSAGLLALGLTACEAAGAVNPAASPAAPAPTALPDENAPEISEPAVSVEPYSDLRYLPWLDDYAKQTYQPDEYNASDLYTYTYNTGTAFAGAEDEAAALLEECKDPGLGVRSLQARGITGRGVNVAILDQPLLTDHPEFADRIAAYYDTGCEGETGSMHGPAVASLLAGKTIGVAPDANIYYAAWPSWLEDSRYAADALD
;
A
#
# COMPACT_ATOMS: atom_id res chain seq x y z
N MET A 1 -24.72 21.40 -15.72
CA MET A 1 -23.51 21.86 -15.00
C MET A 1 -22.76 20.61 -14.56
N ARG A 2 -21.63 20.30 -15.17
CA ARG A 2 -20.79 19.14 -14.80
C ARG A 2 -19.94 19.57 -13.59
N ARG A 3 -20.04 18.84 -12.49
CA ARG A 3 -19.18 19.09 -11.32
C ARG A 3 -17.82 18.42 -11.55
N ILE A 4 -16.76 19.21 -11.55
CA ILE A 4 -15.38 18.75 -11.51
C ILE A 4 -14.96 18.68 -10.06
N MET A 5 -14.53 17.53 -9.59
CA MET A 5 -14.00 17.35 -8.25
C MET A 5 -12.47 17.26 -8.35
N LEU A 6 -11.78 18.26 -7.80
CA LEU A 6 -10.32 18.32 -7.73
C LEU A 6 -9.86 17.60 -6.44
N LEU A 7 -9.07 16.56 -6.60
CA LEU A 7 -8.32 15.97 -5.49
C LEU A 7 -6.86 16.44 -5.58
N SER A 8 -6.47 17.35 -4.69
CA SER A 8 -5.07 17.66 -4.47
C SER A 8 -4.55 16.77 -3.33
N ALA A 9 -3.51 15.99 -3.58
CA ALA A 9 -2.81 15.24 -2.55
C ALA A 9 -1.98 16.19 -1.69
N GLY A 10 -2.64 16.83 -0.72
CA GLY A 10 -1.99 17.63 0.32
C GLY A 10 -1.48 16.70 1.41
N LEU A 11 -0.18 16.74 1.67
CA LEU A 11 0.46 16.10 2.83
C LEU A 11 -0.05 16.76 4.11
N LEU A 12 -0.97 16.10 4.83
CA LEU A 12 -1.45 16.58 6.13
C LEU A 12 -0.52 16.06 7.22
N ALA A 13 0.39 16.91 7.71
CA ALA A 13 1.15 16.65 8.92
C ALA A 13 0.22 16.82 10.13
N LEU A 14 -0.20 15.73 10.76
CA LEU A 14 -0.89 15.77 12.06
C LEU A 14 0.15 15.98 13.17
N GLY A 15 0.16 17.17 13.72
CA GLY A 15 0.82 17.47 15.00
C GLY A 15 -0.03 16.91 16.15
N LEU A 16 0.50 15.90 16.85
CA LEU A 16 -0.06 15.42 18.11
C LEU A 16 0.39 16.38 19.25
N THR A 17 -0.53 17.21 19.75
CA THR A 17 -0.36 17.88 21.04
C THR A 17 -0.84 16.94 22.14
N ALA A 18 0.11 16.49 22.96
CA ALA A 18 -0.19 15.76 24.18
C ALA A 18 -0.81 16.70 25.22
N CYS A 19 -1.97 16.33 25.73
CA CYS A 19 -2.61 16.96 26.86
C CYS A 19 -2.21 16.19 28.12
N GLU A 20 -1.36 16.77 28.99
CA GLU A 20 -1.06 16.26 30.31
C GLU A 20 -2.26 16.48 31.23
N ALA A 21 -2.81 15.40 31.77
CA ALA A 21 -3.67 15.45 32.95
C ALA A 21 -2.97 14.69 34.07
N ALA A 22 -2.49 15.42 35.06
CA ALA A 22 -1.94 14.89 36.29
C ALA A 22 -3.06 14.30 37.16
N GLY A 23 -3.04 12.98 37.35
CA GLY A 23 -3.84 12.26 38.34
C GLY A 23 -2.92 11.45 39.23
N ALA A 24 -2.81 11.85 40.49
CA ALA A 24 -2.07 11.13 41.50
C ALA A 24 -2.73 9.77 41.77
N VAL A 25 -1.99 8.67 41.63
CA VAL A 25 -2.40 7.33 41.98
C VAL A 25 -1.47 6.80 43.09
N ASN A 26 -2.11 6.42 44.20
CA ASN A 26 -1.54 5.84 45.42
C ASN A 26 -0.81 4.51 45.10
N PRO A 27 0.38 4.23 45.64
CA PRO A 27 1.06 2.98 45.37
C PRO A 27 0.43 1.83 46.18
N ALA A 28 -0.32 0.97 45.48
CA ALA A 28 -0.72 -0.31 46.02
C ALA A 28 0.46 -1.29 46.06
N ALA A 29 0.53 -2.07 47.12
CA ALA A 29 1.61 -3.01 47.45
C ALA A 29 1.93 -3.97 46.28
N SER A 30 3.22 -4.08 45.99
CA SER A 30 3.80 -5.02 45.04
C SER A 30 3.50 -6.47 45.44
N PRO A 31 2.98 -7.34 44.57
CA PRO A 31 2.87 -8.75 44.86
C PRO A 31 4.28 -9.38 44.99
N ALA A 32 4.42 -10.31 45.94
CA ALA A 32 5.66 -11.04 46.17
C ALA A 32 6.16 -11.73 44.90
N ALA A 33 7.48 -11.67 44.68
CA ALA A 33 8.14 -12.33 43.57
C ALA A 33 7.86 -13.84 43.56
N PRO A 34 7.60 -14.46 42.40
CA PRO A 34 7.48 -15.91 42.30
C PRO A 34 8.82 -16.59 42.68
N ALA A 35 8.72 -17.78 43.31
CA ALA A 35 9.85 -18.58 43.69
C ALA A 35 10.77 -18.88 42.50
N PRO A 36 12.08 -19.03 42.68
CA PRO A 36 13.01 -19.27 41.58
C PRO A 36 12.62 -20.55 40.84
N THR A 37 12.36 -20.40 39.56
CA THR A 37 12.17 -21.51 38.62
C THR A 37 13.44 -22.36 38.60
N ALA A 38 13.31 -23.68 38.62
CA ALA A 38 14.44 -24.61 38.50
C ALA A 38 15.35 -24.22 37.35
N LEU A 39 16.66 -24.31 37.54
CA LEU A 39 17.66 -24.07 36.51
C LEU A 39 17.38 -24.96 35.30
N PRO A 40 17.58 -24.46 34.09
CA PRO A 40 17.45 -25.26 32.88
C PRO A 40 18.36 -26.48 32.93
N ASP A 41 17.90 -27.64 32.51
CA ASP A 41 18.70 -28.84 32.35
C ASP A 41 19.74 -28.57 31.26
N GLU A 42 21.02 -28.50 31.64
CA GLU A 42 22.14 -28.27 30.73
C GLU A 42 22.30 -29.36 29.65
N ASN A 43 21.56 -30.47 29.77
CA ASN A 43 21.55 -31.57 28.82
C ASN A 43 20.25 -31.68 28.01
N ALA A 44 19.33 -30.74 28.15
CA ALA A 44 18.18 -30.70 27.26
C ALA A 44 18.67 -30.50 25.79
N PRO A 45 18.20 -31.31 24.83
CA PRO A 45 18.56 -31.07 23.43
C PRO A 45 18.12 -29.66 23.06
N GLU A 46 19.07 -28.88 22.59
CA GLU A 46 18.81 -27.56 22.05
C GLU A 46 17.88 -27.73 20.84
N ILE A 47 16.61 -27.44 21.04
CA ILE A 47 15.67 -27.34 19.94
C ILE A 47 16.08 -26.06 19.21
N SER A 48 16.98 -26.19 18.22
CA SER A 48 17.25 -25.11 17.29
C SER A 48 15.94 -24.91 16.50
N GLU A 49 15.21 -23.85 16.82
CA GLU A 49 14.18 -23.40 15.91
C GLU A 49 14.83 -23.15 14.53
N PRO A 50 14.19 -23.60 13.43
CA PRO A 50 14.72 -23.32 12.11
C PRO A 50 14.93 -21.81 11.98
N ALA A 51 16.10 -21.42 11.50
CA ALA A 51 16.41 -20.01 11.32
C ALA A 51 15.48 -19.45 10.24
N VAL A 52 14.44 -18.71 10.68
CA VAL A 52 13.58 -17.96 9.75
C VAL A 52 14.46 -16.92 9.07
N SER A 53 14.61 -17.02 7.76
CA SER A 53 15.50 -16.13 7.00
C SER A 53 14.81 -14.79 6.65
N VAL A 54 13.46 -14.76 6.71
CA VAL A 54 12.66 -13.59 6.37
C VAL A 54 12.09 -12.96 7.63
N GLU A 55 12.54 -11.73 7.92
CA GLU A 55 12.08 -10.96 9.07
C GLU A 55 10.70 -10.32 8.79
N PRO A 56 9.86 -10.11 9.84
CA PRO A 56 8.64 -9.33 9.70
C PRO A 56 8.88 -7.97 9.03
N TYR A 57 7.91 -7.51 8.23
CA TYR A 57 7.95 -6.27 7.44
C TYR A 57 8.96 -6.25 6.28
N SER A 58 9.50 -7.41 5.89
CA SER A 58 10.33 -7.52 4.69
C SER A 58 9.54 -7.22 3.41
N ASP A 59 10.20 -6.58 2.45
CA ASP A 59 9.68 -6.39 1.09
C ASP A 59 10.14 -7.56 0.20
N LEU A 60 9.19 -8.39 -0.18
CA LEU A 60 9.39 -9.64 -0.92
C LEU A 60 8.76 -9.59 -2.31
N ARG A 61 8.41 -8.38 -2.80
CA ARG A 61 7.75 -8.23 -4.10
C ARG A 61 8.65 -8.65 -5.26
N TYR A 62 8.08 -9.34 -6.22
CA TYR A 62 8.70 -9.46 -7.53
C TYR A 62 8.51 -8.15 -8.32
N LEU A 63 9.61 -7.48 -8.64
CA LEU A 63 9.64 -6.24 -9.41
C LEU A 63 10.56 -6.46 -10.62
N PRO A 64 10.01 -6.85 -11.78
CA PRO A 64 10.79 -7.30 -12.93
C PRO A 64 11.70 -6.23 -13.55
N TRP A 65 11.53 -4.97 -13.17
CA TRP A 65 12.37 -3.84 -13.61
C TRP A 65 13.50 -3.48 -12.63
N LEU A 66 13.59 -4.21 -11.52
CA LEU A 66 14.69 -4.06 -10.55
C LEU A 66 15.45 -5.37 -10.44
N ASP A 67 16.75 -5.33 -10.71
CA ASP A 67 17.62 -6.52 -10.74
C ASP A 67 17.68 -7.24 -9.39
N ASP A 68 17.49 -6.51 -8.28
CA ASP A 68 17.56 -7.04 -6.92
C ASP A 68 16.25 -7.77 -6.46
N TYR A 69 15.18 -7.70 -7.25
CA TYR A 69 13.88 -8.27 -6.90
C TYR A 69 13.51 -9.41 -7.86
N ALA A 70 14.08 -10.59 -7.60
CA ALA A 70 13.77 -11.78 -8.38
C ALA A 70 12.46 -12.44 -7.93
N LYS A 71 11.78 -13.11 -8.86
CA LYS A 71 10.66 -14.00 -8.52
C LYS A 71 11.18 -15.13 -7.63
N GLN A 72 10.60 -15.26 -6.43
CA GLN A 72 11.04 -16.22 -5.42
C GLN A 72 9.89 -17.09 -4.92
N THR A 73 10.25 -18.31 -4.52
CA THR A 73 9.39 -19.19 -3.76
C THR A 73 10.09 -19.46 -2.43
N TYR A 74 9.52 -18.96 -1.36
CA TYR A 74 10.01 -19.18 0.01
C TYR A 74 9.55 -20.53 0.51
N GLN A 75 10.48 -21.32 1.09
CA GLN A 75 10.18 -22.61 1.69
C GLN A 75 9.69 -22.43 3.14
N PRO A 76 8.99 -23.42 3.74
CA PRO A 76 8.40 -23.28 5.07
C PRO A 76 9.39 -23.00 6.21
N ASP A 77 10.69 -23.29 6.02
CA ASP A 77 11.77 -23.00 6.95
C ASP A 77 12.41 -21.61 6.73
N GLU A 78 12.02 -20.90 5.66
CA GLU A 78 12.54 -19.58 5.32
C GLU A 78 11.62 -18.44 5.76
N TYR A 79 10.36 -18.72 6.10
CA TYR A 79 9.40 -17.70 6.52
C TYR A 79 8.51 -18.21 7.66
N ASN A 80 7.87 -17.28 8.35
CA ASN A 80 6.87 -17.61 9.37
C ASN A 80 5.46 -17.34 8.81
N ALA A 81 4.65 -18.38 8.67
CA ALA A 81 3.29 -18.26 8.13
C ALA A 81 2.40 -17.31 8.94
N SER A 82 2.63 -17.19 10.25
CA SER A 82 1.89 -16.23 11.09
C SER A 82 2.26 -14.77 10.82
N ASP A 83 3.35 -14.50 10.11
CA ASP A 83 3.82 -13.17 9.76
C ASP A 83 3.48 -12.75 8.32
N LEU A 84 2.77 -13.60 7.56
CA LEU A 84 2.39 -13.30 6.16
C LEU A 84 1.71 -11.93 6.00
N TYR A 85 0.90 -11.52 6.98
CA TYR A 85 0.21 -10.22 6.97
C TYR A 85 1.16 -9.02 7.18
N THR A 86 2.40 -9.26 7.60
CA THR A 86 3.42 -8.22 7.79
C THR A 86 4.31 -8.04 6.55
N TYR A 87 4.42 -9.07 5.70
CA TYR A 87 5.26 -9.01 4.51
C TYR A 87 4.62 -8.16 3.42
N THR A 88 5.43 -7.38 2.72
CA THR A 88 5.02 -6.74 1.48
C THR A 88 5.34 -7.67 0.31
N TYR A 89 4.33 -8.19 -0.38
CA TYR A 89 4.51 -9.12 -1.50
C TYR A 89 3.46 -8.90 -2.60
N ASN A 90 3.65 -9.56 -3.73
CA ASN A 90 2.72 -9.54 -4.86
C ASN A 90 2.57 -10.94 -5.47
N THR A 91 1.79 -11.06 -6.55
CA THR A 91 1.55 -12.35 -7.22
C THR A 91 2.80 -13.01 -7.83
N GLY A 92 3.94 -12.34 -7.83
CA GLY A 92 5.23 -12.90 -8.23
C GLY A 92 5.98 -13.58 -7.09
N THR A 93 5.49 -13.47 -5.85
CA THR A 93 6.05 -14.09 -4.66
C THR A 93 5.19 -15.31 -4.28
N ALA A 94 5.84 -16.42 -3.99
CA ALA A 94 5.17 -17.64 -3.54
C ALA A 94 5.69 -18.06 -2.16
N PHE A 95 4.80 -18.63 -1.34
CA PHE A 95 5.10 -19.19 -0.03
C PHE A 95 4.68 -20.66 -0.04
N ALA A 96 5.66 -21.57 -0.15
CA ALA A 96 5.37 -23.00 -0.23
C ALA A 96 4.66 -23.48 1.05
N GLY A 97 3.47 -24.08 0.88
CA GLY A 97 2.62 -24.55 1.98
C GLY A 97 1.71 -23.49 2.60
N ALA A 98 1.70 -22.25 2.09
CA ALA A 98 0.79 -21.17 2.50
C ALA A 98 0.26 -20.38 1.29
N GLU A 99 0.18 -21.01 0.13
CA GLU A 99 -0.22 -20.37 -1.13
C GLU A 99 -1.63 -19.79 -1.06
N ASP A 100 -2.56 -20.56 -0.49
CA ASP A 100 -3.96 -20.14 -0.38
C ASP A 100 -4.15 -18.99 0.59
N GLU A 101 -3.44 -19.00 1.73
CA GLU A 101 -3.45 -17.93 2.71
C GLU A 101 -2.86 -16.64 2.13
N ALA A 102 -1.73 -16.74 1.44
CA ALA A 102 -1.08 -15.60 0.81
C ALA A 102 -1.98 -15.00 -0.30
N ALA A 103 -2.62 -15.84 -1.10
CA ALA A 103 -3.57 -15.39 -2.12
C ALA A 103 -4.80 -14.72 -1.50
N ALA A 104 -5.35 -15.29 -0.42
CA ALA A 104 -6.49 -14.72 0.29
C ALA A 104 -6.17 -13.33 0.86
N LEU A 105 -4.99 -13.15 1.46
CA LEU A 105 -4.55 -11.85 1.96
C LEU A 105 -4.41 -10.81 0.85
N LEU A 106 -3.86 -11.18 -0.32
CA LEU A 106 -3.79 -10.28 -1.46
C LEU A 106 -5.19 -9.86 -1.96
N GLU A 107 -6.16 -10.77 -1.96
CA GLU A 107 -7.54 -10.44 -2.34
C GLU A 107 -8.20 -9.53 -1.29
N GLU A 108 -8.00 -9.78 0.00
CA GLU A 108 -8.49 -8.91 1.08
C GLU A 108 -7.91 -7.49 0.97
N CYS A 109 -6.61 -7.37 0.68
CA CYS A 109 -5.93 -6.08 0.48
C CYS A 109 -6.45 -5.27 -0.72
N LYS A 110 -7.17 -5.90 -1.66
CA LYS A 110 -7.83 -5.20 -2.77
C LYS A 110 -9.12 -4.49 -2.35
N ASP A 111 -9.64 -4.74 -1.16
CA ASP A 111 -10.82 -4.01 -0.67
C ASP A 111 -10.41 -2.60 -0.22
N PRO A 112 -10.93 -1.53 -0.86
CA PRO A 112 -10.62 -0.16 -0.43
C PRO A 112 -11.15 0.19 0.97
N GLY A 113 -11.94 -0.68 1.59
CA GLY A 113 -12.60 -0.44 2.87
C GLY A 113 -13.74 0.59 2.79
N LEU A 114 -14.10 1.17 3.92
CA LEU A 114 -15.12 2.23 4.07
C LEU A 114 -16.48 1.91 3.40
N GLY A 115 -16.78 0.63 3.18
CA GLY A 115 -18.03 0.19 2.53
C GLY A 115 -18.05 0.40 1.00
N VAL A 116 -16.92 0.67 0.37
CA VAL A 116 -16.82 0.92 -1.08
C VAL A 116 -17.36 -0.26 -1.89
N ARG A 117 -17.02 -1.50 -1.52
CA ARG A 117 -17.54 -2.69 -2.21
C ARG A 117 -19.07 -2.78 -2.16
N SER A 118 -19.68 -2.38 -1.04
CA SER A 118 -21.15 -2.30 -0.92
C SER A 118 -21.77 -1.25 -1.85
N LEU A 119 -21.10 -0.11 -2.04
CA LEU A 119 -21.53 0.92 -3.00
C LEU A 119 -21.39 0.43 -4.43
N GLN A 120 -20.27 -0.19 -4.78
CA GLN A 120 -20.03 -0.77 -6.09
C GLN A 120 -21.05 -1.85 -6.44
N ALA A 121 -21.38 -2.74 -5.50
CA ALA A 121 -22.43 -3.76 -5.67
C ALA A 121 -23.82 -3.17 -5.95
N ARG A 122 -24.06 -1.92 -5.53
CA ARG A 122 -25.27 -1.15 -5.83
C ARG A 122 -25.19 -0.35 -7.12
N GLY A 123 -24.13 -0.48 -7.89
CA GLY A 123 -23.89 0.22 -9.16
C GLY A 123 -23.34 1.64 -8.99
N ILE A 124 -22.90 2.01 -7.78
CA ILE A 124 -22.27 3.32 -7.51
C ILE A 124 -20.77 3.16 -7.73
N THR A 125 -20.31 3.39 -8.95
CA THR A 125 -18.97 3.04 -9.44
C THR A 125 -18.19 4.26 -9.98
N GLY A 126 -18.72 5.47 -9.79
CA GLY A 126 -18.13 6.68 -10.39
C GLY A 126 -18.47 6.88 -11.86
N ARG A 127 -19.38 6.09 -12.43
CA ARG A 127 -19.78 6.21 -13.84
C ARG A 127 -20.27 7.61 -14.19
N GLY A 128 -19.66 8.24 -15.20
CA GLY A 128 -19.97 9.59 -15.65
C GLY A 128 -19.37 10.70 -14.77
N VAL A 129 -18.55 10.35 -13.80
CA VAL A 129 -17.75 11.30 -13.02
C VAL A 129 -16.41 11.51 -13.73
N ASN A 130 -16.02 12.76 -13.91
CA ASN A 130 -14.70 13.14 -14.41
C ASN A 130 -13.84 13.55 -13.21
N VAL A 131 -12.64 12.99 -13.11
CA VAL A 131 -11.67 13.30 -12.06
C VAL A 131 -10.39 13.79 -12.72
N ALA A 132 -9.91 14.96 -12.30
CA ALA A 132 -8.59 15.46 -12.68
C ALA A 132 -7.55 14.94 -11.65
N ILE A 133 -6.44 14.40 -12.16
CA ILE A 133 -5.28 14.01 -11.37
C ILE A 133 -4.09 14.82 -11.87
N LEU A 134 -3.40 15.49 -10.95
CA LEU A 134 -2.12 16.15 -11.18
C LEU A 134 -1.09 15.39 -10.38
N ASP A 135 -0.20 14.68 -11.05
CA ASP A 135 0.76 13.80 -10.39
C ASP A 135 1.98 13.54 -11.28
N GLN A 136 2.90 12.70 -10.84
CA GLN A 136 4.05 12.22 -11.61
C GLN A 136 3.58 11.45 -12.86
N PRO A 137 4.49 11.22 -13.85
CA PRO A 137 4.15 10.51 -15.09
C PRO A 137 3.38 9.20 -14.86
N LEU A 138 2.46 8.90 -15.79
CA LEU A 138 1.57 7.76 -15.72
C LEU A 138 1.97 6.69 -16.73
N LEU A 139 1.84 5.42 -16.37
CA LEU A 139 1.85 4.29 -17.30
C LEU A 139 0.49 4.23 -18.00
N THR A 140 0.34 4.88 -19.14
CA THR A 140 -0.96 5.07 -19.81
C THR A 140 -1.56 3.77 -20.36
N ASP A 141 -0.76 2.72 -20.50
CA ASP A 141 -1.17 1.39 -20.97
C ASP A 141 -1.39 0.37 -19.83
N HIS A 142 -1.32 0.84 -18.56
CA HIS A 142 -1.47 -0.05 -17.41
C HIS A 142 -2.85 -0.72 -17.38
N PRO A 143 -2.94 -2.06 -17.23
CA PRO A 143 -4.19 -2.82 -17.38
C PRO A 143 -5.29 -2.46 -16.36
N GLU A 144 -4.93 -1.90 -15.22
CA GLU A 144 -5.90 -1.49 -14.20
C GLU A 144 -6.76 -0.30 -14.64
N PHE A 145 -6.19 0.69 -15.34
CA PHE A 145 -6.87 1.97 -15.57
C PHE A 145 -6.74 2.54 -16.97
N ALA A 146 -6.02 1.89 -17.89
CA ALA A 146 -5.85 2.41 -19.26
C ALA A 146 -7.17 2.80 -19.92
N ASP A 147 -8.24 2.00 -19.75
CA ASP A 147 -9.56 2.25 -20.30
C ASP A 147 -10.31 3.43 -19.61
N ARG A 148 -9.76 3.96 -18.54
CA ARG A 148 -10.36 5.07 -17.78
C ARG A 148 -9.75 6.41 -18.12
N ILE A 149 -8.60 6.44 -18.81
CA ILE A 149 -7.91 7.67 -19.20
C ILE A 149 -8.70 8.33 -20.35
N ALA A 150 -9.37 9.43 -20.02
CA ALA A 150 -10.09 10.26 -21.00
C ALA A 150 -9.15 11.27 -21.70
N ALA A 151 -8.14 11.76 -20.97
CA ALA A 151 -7.10 12.63 -21.49
C ALA A 151 -5.83 12.51 -20.67
N TYR A 152 -4.68 12.67 -21.30
CA TYR A 152 -3.36 12.74 -20.68
C TYR A 152 -2.63 13.97 -21.23
N TYR A 153 -2.13 14.78 -20.33
CA TYR A 153 -1.35 15.98 -20.62
C TYR A 153 0.01 15.85 -19.95
N ASP A 154 1.05 16.17 -20.70
CA ASP A 154 2.42 16.20 -20.18
C ASP A 154 2.85 17.67 -20.03
N THR A 155 3.19 18.07 -18.83
CA THR A 155 3.59 19.44 -18.50
C THR A 155 5.03 19.50 -18.01
N GLY A 156 5.96 18.95 -18.78
CA GLY A 156 7.40 19.01 -18.54
C GLY A 156 8.01 17.71 -18.07
N CYS A 157 7.36 16.58 -18.35
CA CYS A 157 7.87 15.24 -18.03
C CYS A 157 8.26 14.45 -19.30
N GLU A 158 8.49 15.13 -20.44
CA GLU A 158 8.77 14.46 -21.70
C GLU A 158 9.96 13.52 -21.59
N GLY A 159 9.74 12.26 -21.92
CA GLY A 159 10.76 11.21 -21.83
C GLY A 159 10.86 10.52 -20.48
N GLU A 160 10.15 10.98 -19.48
CA GLU A 160 10.06 10.30 -18.18
C GLU A 160 9.04 9.15 -18.24
N THR A 161 9.39 8.04 -17.63
CA THR A 161 8.49 6.87 -17.56
C THR A 161 7.72 6.88 -16.25
N GLY A 162 6.41 6.67 -16.31
CA GLY A 162 5.59 6.45 -15.12
C GLY A 162 6.06 5.21 -14.36
N SER A 163 6.37 5.35 -13.09
CA SER A 163 6.99 4.26 -12.33
C SER A 163 6.24 3.85 -11.07
N MET A 164 5.87 4.77 -10.22
CA MET A 164 5.33 4.44 -8.90
C MET A 164 4.10 5.27 -8.53
N HIS A 165 4.28 6.56 -8.22
CA HIS A 165 3.25 7.36 -7.55
C HIS A 165 2.02 7.58 -8.44
N GLY A 166 2.20 8.08 -9.65
CA GLY A 166 1.10 8.31 -10.58
C GLY A 166 0.27 7.06 -10.88
N PRO A 167 0.89 5.93 -11.28
CA PRO A 167 0.17 4.66 -11.45
C PRO A 167 -0.54 4.17 -10.20
N ALA A 168 0.05 4.32 -9.00
CA ALA A 168 -0.58 3.93 -7.75
C ALA A 168 -1.84 4.76 -7.48
N VAL A 169 -1.76 6.09 -7.60
CA VAL A 169 -2.91 7.00 -7.40
C VAL A 169 -4.03 6.72 -8.39
N ALA A 170 -3.70 6.54 -9.68
CA ALA A 170 -4.69 6.21 -10.70
C ALA A 170 -5.36 4.84 -10.45
N SER A 171 -4.60 3.84 -9.99
CA SER A 171 -5.12 2.52 -9.65
C SER A 171 -6.07 2.57 -8.45
N LEU A 172 -5.71 3.29 -7.40
CA LEU A 172 -6.57 3.45 -6.21
C LEU A 172 -7.84 4.24 -6.52
N LEU A 173 -7.81 5.17 -7.48
CA LEU A 173 -8.99 5.90 -7.90
C LEU A 173 -9.90 5.03 -8.77
N ALA A 174 -9.40 4.55 -9.92
CA ALA A 174 -10.22 3.98 -10.97
C ALA A 174 -9.70 2.64 -11.50
N GLY A 175 -8.86 1.94 -10.73
CA GLY A 175 -8.42 0.59 -11.07
C GLY A 175 -9.57 -0.40 -11.10
N LYS A 176 -9.51 -1.35 -12.02
CA LYS A 176 -10.53 -2.41 -12.22
C LYS A 176 -10.70 -3.27 -10.97
N THR A 177 -9.59 -3.56 -10.27
CA THR A 177 -9.58 -4.49 -9.15
C THR A 177 -9.52 -3.82 -7.78
N ILE A 178 -8.85 -2.67 -7.67
CA ILE A 178 -8.62 -1.98 -6.39
C ILE A 178 -9.25 -0.58 -6.32
N GLY A 179 -9.77 -0.08 -7.43
CA GLY A 179 -10.26 1.30 -7.53
C GLY A 179 -11.51 1.55 -6.70
N VAL A 180 -11.56 2.72 -6.08
CA VAL A 180 -12.75 3.23 -5.36
C VAL A 180 -13.89 3.53 -6.33
N ALA A 181 -13.56 4.07 -7.51
CA ALA A 181 -14.50 4.51 -8.55
C ALA A 181 -14.10 3.95 -9.93
N PRO A 182 -14.22 2.62 -10.15
CA PRO A 182 -13.65 1.93 -11.32
C PRO A 182 -14.27 2.34 -12.67
N ASP A 183 -15.39 3.04 -12.67
CA ASP A 183 -16.03 3.57 -13.88
C ASP A 183 -15.87 5.10 -14.05
N ALA A 184 -15.07 5.76 -13.21
CA ALA A 184 -14.78 7.19 -13.38
C ALA A 184 -13.85 7.44 -14.59
N ASN A 185 -13.97 8.61 -15.19
CA ASN A 185 -13.03 9.05 -16.23
C ASN A 185 -11.87 9.82 -15.60
N ILE A 186 -10.65 9.51 -16.02
CA ILE A 186 -9.43 10.18 -15.57
C ILE A 186 -9.02 11.21 -16.61
N TYR A 187 -8.85 12.44 -16.18
CA TYR A 187 -8.14 13.51 -16.89
C TYR A 187 -6.84 13.72 -16.15
N TYR A 188 -5.74 13.32 -16.76
CA TYR A 188 -4.45 13.24 -16.07
C TYR A 188 -3.52 14.32 -16.60
N ALA A 189 -2.90 15.07 -15.70
CA ALA A 189 -1.82 15.99 -16.00
C ALA A 189 -0.56 15.54 -15.30
N ALA A 190 0.42 15.08 -16.06
CA ALA A 190 1.74 14.72 -15.53
C ALA A 190 2.57 15.97 -15.33
N TRP A 191 3.17 16.14 -14.16
CA TRP A 191 4.06 17.25 -13.87
C TRP A 191 5.27 16.78 -13.05
N PRO A 192 6.45 17.39 -13.24
CA PRO A 192 7.67 16.98 -12.55
C PRO A 192 7.67 17.49 -11.11
N SER A 193 6.95 16.82 -10.21
CA SER A 193 6.81 17.21 -8.80
C SER A 193 8.14 17.22 -8.03
N TRP A 194 9.17 16.57 -8.56
CA TRP A 194 10.53 16.58 -8.03
C TRP A 194 11.32 17.86 -8.36
N LEU A 195 10.84 18.66 -9.29
CA LEU A 195 11.34 20.00 -9.56
C LEU A 195 10.53 20.97 -8.70
N GLU A 196 11.15 21.65 -7.77
CA GLU A 196 10.50 22.62 -6.87
C GLU A 196 10.06 23.91 -7.61
N ASP A 197 9.37 23.74 -8.75
CA ASP A 197 8.91 24.84 -9.61
C ASP A 197 7.39 24.75 -9.83
N SER A 198 6.67 25.62 -9.13
CA SER A 198 5.20 25.68 -9.16
C SER A 198 4.60 26.06 -10.52
N ARG A 199 5.41 26.51 -11.49
CA ARG A 199 4.94 26.83 -12.84
C ARG A 199 4.39 25.60 -13.54
N TYR A 200 5.04 24.43 -13.39
CA TYR A 200 4.55 23.18 -13.95
C TYR A 200 3.18 22.77 -13.40
N ALA A 201 2.95 22.99 -12.12
CA ALA A 201 1.64 22.73 -11.52
C ALA A 201 0.58 23.72 -12.01
N ALA A 202 0.94 24.98 -12.27
CA ALA A 202 0.03 25.97 -12.84
C ALA A 202 -0.34 25.61 -14.29
N ASP A 203 0.66 25.24 -15.13
CA ASP A 203 0.47 24.83 -16.51
C ASP A 203 -0.43 23.57 -16.61
N ALA A 204 -0.37 22.68 -15.61
CA ALA A 204 -1.22 21.49 -15.54
C ALA A 204 -2.70 21.80 -15.17
N LEU A 205 -2.98 23.01 -14.67
CA LEU A 205 -4.32 23.45 -14.28
C LEU A 205 -5.02 24.27 -15.38
N ASP A 206 -4.27 24.82 -16.33
CA ASP A 206 -4.74 25.61 -17.47
C ASP A 206 -5.15 24.71 -18.66
#